data_1217e7812db9923cdc15ba24d7016126
#
_entry.id   1217e7812db9923cdc15ba24d7016126
#
_cell.length_a   1.000
_cell.length_b   1.000
_cell.length_c   1.000
_cell.angle_alpha   90.00
_cell.angle_beta   90.00
_cell.angle_gamma   90.00
#
_symmetry.space_group_name_H-M   'P 1'
#
loop_
_entity.id
_entity.type
_entity.pdbx_description
1 polymer ?
#
loop_
_entity_poly.entity_id
_entity_poly.type
_entity_poly.pdbx_seq_one_letter_code
_entity_poly.pdbx_strand_id
1 'polypeptide(L)'
;AKKGKKMEFIEANAFASLSVVEPFSLIPSYFSSSENLACPASHFFRSISVEGAIERVNVYEEKVFALQALMEKLQPEGKYKHLSDEAYTKMIDATAVFKLIPHEIRGKIKLGQHLPKERFEMIVEHLQERNNAIDSATIKEMKIFFNNKQE
;
A
#
# COMPACT_ATOMS: atom_id res chain seq x y z
N ALA A 1 0.54 -21.73 7.49
CA ALA A 1 1.25 -22.85 8.13
C ALA A 1 1.70 -22.44 9.53
N LYS A 2 1.69 -23.40 10.48
CA LYS A 2 2.12 -23.17 11.88
C LYS A 2 3.62 -23.47 12.11
N LYS A 3 4.38 -23.79 11.06
CA LYS A 3 5.80 -24.16 11.12
C LYS A 3 6.58 -23.52 9.97
N GLY A 4 7.90 -23.40 10.15
CA GLY A 4 8.85 -22.89 9.16
C GLY A 4 9.54 -21.59 9.59
N LYS A 5 10.56 -21.15 8.83
CA LYS A 5 11.43 -20.02 9.16
C LYS A 5 10.69 -18.74 9.57
N LYS A 6 9.54 -18.43 8.93
CA LYS A 6 8.73 -17.28 9.31
C LYS A 6 8.26 -17.33 10.75
N MET A 7 7.87 -18.54 11.23
CA MET A 7 7.45 -18.73 12.61
C MET A 7 8.61 -18.59 13.57
N GLU A 8 9.76 -19.17 13.25
CA GLU A 8 11.00 -19.08 14.04
C GLU A 8 11.43 -17.60 14.21
N PHE A 9 11.36 -16.80 13.14
CA PHE A 9 11.67 -15.37 13.22
C PHE A 9 10.69 -14.59 14.09
N ILE A 10 9.38 -14.86 13.98
CA ILE A 10 8.36 -14.19 14.81
C ILE A 10 8.51 -14.60 16.29
N GLU A 11 8.84 -15.85 16.57
CA GLU A 11 9.09 -16.33 17.92
C GLU A 11 10.37 -15.74 18.53
N ALA A 12 11.40 -15.54 17.70
CA ALA A 12 12.66 -14.93 18.15
C ALA A 12 12.56 -13.41 18.34
N ASN A 13 11.76 -12.74 17.52
CA ASN A 13 11.54 -11.30 17.59
C ASN A 13 10.12 -10.95 17.10
N ALA A 14 9.29 -10.56 18.04
CA ALA A 14 7.90 -10.16 17.76
C ALA A 14 7.75 -8.75 17.17
N PHE A 15 8.84 -8.02 16.93
CA PHE A 15 8.78 -6.70 16.28
C PHE A 15 8.76 -6.84 14.76
N ALA A 16 7.88 -6.09 14.10
CA ALA A 16 7.75 -6.11 12.65
C ALA A 16 7.42 -4.74 12.06
N SER A 17 7.71 -4.60 10.79
CA SER A 17 7.30 -3.47 9.96
C SER A 17 6.42 -3.96 8.81
N LEU A 18 5.32 -3.25 8.57
CA LEU A 18 4.42 -3.41 7.43
C LEU A 18 4.46 -2.15 6.60
N SER A 19 4.75 -2.29 5.30
CA SER A 19 4.65 -1.19 4.34
C SER A 19 3.55 -1.46 3.33
N VAL A 20 2.69 -0.46 3.14
CA VAL A 20 1.67 -0.44 2.08
C VAL A 20 1.98 0.73 1.17
N VAL A 21 2.10 0.46 -0.13
CA VAL A 21 2.44 1.47 -1.14
C VAL A 21 1.35 1.50 -2.20
N GLU A 22 0.84 2.69 -2.47
CA GLU A 22 0.00 2.96 -3.62
C GLU A 22 0.87 3.67 -4.66
N PRO A 23 1.20 2.99 -5.77
CA PRO A 23 1.99 3.58 -6.84
C PRO A 23 1.13 4.52 -7.69
N PHE A 24 1.75 5.60 -8.14
CA PHE A 24 1.25 6.49 -9.17
C PHE A 24 2.16 6.45 -10.40
N SER A 25 2.19 7.49 -11.21
CA SER A 25 2.94 7.51 -12.45
C SER A 25 4.45 7.51 -12.24
N LEU A 26 5.15 6.80 -13.11
CA LEU A 26 6.57 7.01 -13.36
C LEU A 26 6.73 8.33 -14.11
N ILE A 27 7.64 9.17 -13.63
CA ILE A 27 7.95 10.49 -14.19
C ILE A 27 9.33 10.41 -14.84
N PRO A 28 9.41 10.31 -16.17
CA PRO A 28 10.68 10.43 -16.89
C PRO A 28 11.34 11.78 -16.64
N SER A 29 12.65 11.84 -16.76
CA SER A 29 13.41 13.05 -16.45
C SER A 29 12.98 14.26 -17.31
N TYR A 30 12.67 14.03 -18.58
CA TYR A 30 12.26 15.08 -19.52
C TYR A 30 10.84 15.62 -19.26
N PHE A 31 10.05 15.00 -18.37
CA PHE A 31 8.76 15.53 -17.93
C PHE A 31 8.90 16.78 -17.05
N SER A 32 10.07 16.99 -16.47
CA SER A 32 10.30 18.08 -15.52
C SER A 32 11.57 18.88 -15.79
N SER A 33 12.32 18.58 -16.86
CA SER A 33 13.55 19.29 -17.23
C SER A 33 13.89 19.06 -18.70
N SER A 34 14.33 20.11 -19.37
CA SER A 34 14.84 20.08 -20.76
C SER A 34 16.34 19.79 -20.87
N GLU A 35 17.04 19.59 -19.74
CA GLU A 35 18.52 19.48 -19.72
C GLU A 35 19.05 18.09 -20.10
N ASN A 36 18.21 17.15 -20.49
CA ASN A 36 18.57 15.77 -20.85
C ASN A 36 19.35 15.01 -19.74
N LEU A 37 19.19 15.43 -18.48
CA LEU A 37 19.79 14.75 -17.32
C LEU A 37 18.84 13.70 -16.78
N ALA A 38 19.38 12.60 -16.26
CA ALA A 38 18.59 11.53 -15.66
C ALA A 38 18.04 11.86 -14.26
N CYS A 39 18.71 12.74 -13.53
CA CYS A 39 18.39 13.05 -12.11
C CYS A 39 16.93 13.45 -11.82
N PRO A 40 16.20 14.16 -12.72
CA PRO A 40 14.80 14.50 -12.48
C PRO A 40 13.82 13.33 -12.57
N ALA A 41 14.25 12.17 -13.07
CA ALA A 41 13.39 10.98 -13.14
C ALA A 41 12.91 10.56 -11.76
N SER A 42 11.64 10.19 -11.65
CA SER A 42 11.03 9.85 -10.38
C SER A 42 9.87 8.86 -10.50
N HIS A 43 9.47 8.32 -9.37
CA HIS A 43 8.21 7.58 -9.22
C HIS A 43 7.34 8.30 -8.20
N PHE A 44 6.12 8.63 -8.57
CA PHE A 44 5.15 9.21 -7.65
C PHE A 44 4.42 8.09 -6.92
N PHE A 45 4.20 8.28 -5.63
CA PHE A 45 3.55 7.30 -4.77
C PHE A 45 3.05 7.95 -3.48
N ARG A 46 2.15 7.24 -2.79
CA ARG A 46 1.92 7.41 -1.35
C ARG A 46 2.13 6.09 -0.64
N SER A 47 2.58 6.13 0.59
CA SER A 47 2.82 4.93 1.39
C SER A 47 2.53 5.16 2.85
N ILE A 48 2.20 4.06 3.52
CA ILE A 48 2.12 3.99 4.98
C ILE A 48 3.10 2.92 5.41
N SER A 49 3.92 3.23 6.41
CA SER A 49 4.76 2.28 7.13
C SER A 49 4.26 2.18 8.56
N VAL A 50 4.02 0.97 9.02
CA VAL A 50 3.55 0.65 10.36
C VAL A 50 4.60 -0.21 11.04
N GLU A 51 5.14 0.26 12.15
CA GLU A 51 6.06 -0.50 13.00
C GLU A 51 5.38 -0.90 14.30
N GLY A 52 5.58 -2.13 14.76
CA GLY A 52 4.92 -2.60 15.96
C GLY A 52 5.20 -4.04 16.33
N ALA A 53 4.50 -4.52 17.35
CA ALA A 53 4.58 -5.89 17.80
C ALA A 53 3.62 -6.80 17.02
N ILE A 54 4.10 -7.99 16.67
CA ILE A 54 3.27 -9.06 16.13
C ILE A 54 2.75 -9.92 17.27
N GLU A 55 1.44 -10.11 17.32
CA GLU A 55 0.78 -11.04 18.20
C GLU A 55 0.07 -12.15 17.43
N ARG A 56 0.17 -13.36 17.94
CA ARG A 56 -0.56 -14.49 17.36
C ARG A 56 -2.02 -14.42 17.77
N VAL A 57 -2.91 -14.54 16.79
CA VAL A 57 -4.35 -14.65 17.02
C VAL A 57 -4.67 -16.11 17.38
N ASN A 58 -5.14 -16.34 18.60
CA ASN A 58 -5.48 -17.67 19.11
C ASN A 58 -7.00 -17.90 19.18
N VAL A 59 -7.79 -16.82 19.24
CA VAL A 59 -9.25 -16.89 19.29
C VAL A 59 -9.78 -17.28 17.91
N TYR A 60 -10.61 -18.32 17.87
CA TYR A 60 -11.12 -18.88 16.60
C TYR A 60 -11.94 -17.86 15.81
N GLU A 61 -12.82 -17.14 16.47
CA GLU A 61 -13.71 -16.12 15.88
C GLU A 61 -12.90 -14.96 15.27
N GLU A 62 -11.82 -14.53 15.91
CA GLU A 62 -10.92 -13.52 15.36
C GLU A 62 -10.21 -14.02 14.09
N LYS A 63 -9.83 -15.32 14.04
CA LYS A 63 -9.25 -15.91 12.84
C LYS A 63 -10.28 -15.97 11.70
N VAL A 64 -11.51 -16.41 12.01
CA VAL A 64 -12.61 -16.41 11.04
C VAL A 64 -12.81 -15.02 10.47
N PHE A 65 -12.92 -13.99 11.32
CA PHE A 65 -13.09 -12.60 10.91
C PHE A 65 -11.98 -12.13 9.97
N ALA A 66 -10.71 -12.33 10.35
CA ALA A 66 -9.57 -11.88 9.55
C ALA A 66 -9.49 -12.59 8.20
N LEU A 67 -9.76 -13.89 8.15
CA LEU A 67 -9.74 -14.67 6.92
C LEU A 67 -10.95 -14.38 6.03
N GLN A 68 -12.12 -14.11 6.62
CA GLN A 68 -13.31 -13.70 5.89
C GLN A 68 -13.09 -12.35 5.21
N ALA A 69 -12.55 -11.36 5.92
CA ALA A 69 -12.22 -10.05 5.37
C ALA A 69 -11.18 -10.14 4.22
N LEU A 70 -10.22 -11.08 4.33
CA LEU A 70 -9.28 -11.36 3.23
C LEU A 70 -10.02 -11.91 2.01
N MET A 71 -10.93 -12.86 2.21
CA MET A 71 -11.68 -13.47 1.10
C MET A 71 -12.61 -12.48 0.42
N GLU A 72 -13.27 -11.61 1.15
CA GLU A 72 -14.11 -10.53 0.61
C GLU A 72 -13.32 -9.59 -0.29
N LYS A 73 -12.06 -9.33 0.05
CA LYS A 73 -11.16 -8.52 -0.77
C LYS A 73 -10.64 -9.26 -2.01
N LEU A 74 -10.34 -10.55 -1.89
CA LEU A 74 -9.77 -11.35 -2.98
C LEU A 74 -10.84 -11.84 -3.96
N GLN A 75 -12.04 -12.07 -3.49
CA GLN A 75 -13.17 -12.63 -4.24
C GLN A 75 -14.48 -11.92 -3.86
N PRO A 76 -14.62 -10.62 -4.26
CA PRO A 76 -15.77 -9.80 -3.86
C PRO A 76 -17.11 -10.32 -4.41
N GLU A 77 -17.09 -11.10 -5.48
CA GLU A 77 -18.27 -11.75 -6.05
C GLU A 77 -18.84 -12.88 -5.16
N GLY A 78 -18.19 -13.22 -4.05
CA GLY A 78 -18.61 -14.31 -3.18
C GLY A 78 -18.38 -15.69 -3.82
N LYS A 79 -19.46 -16.50 -3.96
CA LYS A 79 -19.43 -17.88 -4.52
C LYS A 79 -18.62 -18.87 -3.67
N TYR A 80 -18.52 -18.61 -2.39
CA TYR A 80 -17.96 -19.52 -1.38
C TYR A 80 -18.84 -19.46 -0.11
N LYS A 81 -18.79 -20.50 0.69
CA LYS A 81 -19.45 -20.50 1.99
C LYS A 81 -18.75 -19.50 2.92
N HIS A 82 -19.50 -18.86 3.80
CA HIS A 82 -18.92 -18.01 4.84
C HIS A 82 -17.92 -18.81 5.68
N LEU A 83 -16.79 -18.22 6.06
CA LEU A 83 -15.71 -18.95 6.72
C LEU A 83 -16.05 -19.43 8.15
N SER A 84 -17.20 -19.05 8.69
CA SER A 84 -17.75 -19.64 9.92
C SER A 84 -18.38 -21.04 9.70
N ASP A 85 -18.57 -21.48 8.45
CA ASP A 85 -19.08 -22.83 8.15
C ASP A 85 -18.12 -23.90 8.70
N GLU A 86 -18.66 -24.92 9.33
CA GLU A 86 -17.89 -25.99 9.96
C GLU A 86 -16.93 -26.74 9.02
N ALA A 87 -17.21 -26.71 7.70
CA ALA A 87 -16.33 -27.28 6.69
C ALA A 87 -14.93 -26.65 6.70
N TYR A 88 -14.76 -25.42 7.20
CA TYR A 88 -13.48 -24.72 7.29
C TYR A 88 -12.73 -24.91 8.62
N THR A 89 -13.36 -25.49 9.65
CA THR A 89 -12.82 -25.57 11.01
C THR A 89 -11.38 -26.08 11.05
N LYS A 90 -11.12 -27.24 10.43
CA LYS A 90 -9.76 -27.83 10.40
C LYS A 90 -8.73 -26.93 9.71
N MET A 91 -9.12 -26.24 8.63
CA MET A 91 -8.23 -25.36 7.86
C MET A 91 -7.93 -24.08 8.62
N ILE A 92 -8.92 -23.49 9.27
CA ILE A 92 -8.77 -22.30 10.12
C ILE A 92 -7.89 -22.62 11.33
N ASP A 93 -8.12 -23.75 11.99
CA ASP A 93 -7.28 -24.19 13.09
C ASP A 93 -5.82 -24.41 12.67
N ALA A 94 -5.59 -24.95 11.46
CA ALA A 94 -4.26 -25.17 10.93
C ALA A 94 -3.58 -23.87 10.44
N THR A 95 -4.32 -22.76 10.32
CA THR A 95 -3.80 -21.49 9.83
C THR A 95 -3.29 -20.63 10.99
N ALA A 96 -2.05 -20.17 10.89
CA ALA A 96 -1.53 -19.13 11.77
C ALA A 96 -1.96 -17.77 11.27
N VAL A 97 -2.70 -17.04 12.09
CA VAL A 97 -3.11 -15.64 11.87
C VAL A 97 -2.37 -14.79 12.89
N PHE A 98 -1.92 -13.62 12.47
CA PHE A 98 -1.22 -12.64 13.29
C PHE A 98 -1.88 -11.29 13.15
N LYS A 99 -1.82 -10.50 14.21
CA LYS A 99 -2.15 -9.07 14.22
C LYS A 99 -0.88 -8.26 14.50
N LEU A 100 -0.76 -7.12 13.86
CA LEU A 100 0.26 -6.13 14.14
C LEU A 100 -0.33 -5.07 15.06
N ILE A 101 0.24 -4.91 16.24
CA ILE A 101 -0.12 -3.86 17.19
C ILE A 101 0.79 -2.67 16.90
N PRO A 102 0.29 -1.56 16.34
CA PRO A 102 1.13 -0.46 15.92
C PRO A 102 1.67 0.30 17.12
N HIS A 103 2.98 0.55 17.09
CA HIS A 103 3.67 1.51 17.97
C HIS A 103 3.91 2.83 17.25
N GLU A 104 4.22 2.76 15.95
CA GLU A 104 4.45 3.91 15.11
C GLU A 104 3.82 3.73 13.73
N ILE A 105 3.21 4.81 13.22
CA ILE A 105 2.64 4.88 11.87
C ILE A 105 3.21 6.12 11.19
N ARG A 106 3.87 5.92 10.03
CA ARG A 106 4.41 7.00 9.21
C ARG A 106 3.77 7.00 7.83
N GLY A 107 3.31 8.18 7.40
CA GLY A 107 2.85 8.41 6.03
C GLY A 107 3.92 9.10 5.19
N LYS A 108 4.02 8.74 3.90
CA LYS A 108 4.84 9.44 2.92
C LYS A 108 4.06 9.65 1.64
N ILE A 109 4.09 10.89 1.14
CA ILE A 109 3.47 11.28 -0.13
C ILE A 109 4.54 11.93 -0.98
N LYS A 110 4.67 11.48 -2.23
CA LYS A 110 5.56 12.04 -3.24
C LYS A 110 4.78 12.19 -4.53
N LEU A 111 4.33 13.42 -4.78
CA LEU A 111 3.50 13.80 -5.94
C LEU A 111 3.98 15.12 -6.56
N GLY A 112 5.26 15.47 -6.37
CA GLY A 112 5.81 16.72 -6.89
C GLY A 112 5.38 17.98 -6.13
N GLN A 113 4.79 17.86 -4.94
CA GLN A 113 4.26 18.97 -4.14
C GLN A 113 5.30 20.02 -3.73
N HIS A 114 6.59 19.72 -3.85
CA HIS A 114 7.71 20.63 -3.56
C HIS A 114 8.27 21.32 -4.81
N LEU A 115 7.78 20.96 -5.99
CA LEU A 115 8.29 21.48 -7.25
C LEU A 115 7.83 22.93 -7.47
N PRO A 116 8.64 23.75 -8.16
CA PRO A 116 8.19 25.02 -8.71
C PRO A 116 7.00 24.81 -9.65
N LYS A 117 6.12 25.83 -9.74
CA LYS A 117 4.89 25.77 -10.52
C LYS A 117 5.13 25.37 -11.98
N GLU A 118 6.14 25.95 -12.61
CA GLU A 118 6.49 25.63 -14.01
C GLU A 118 6.81 24.14 -14.22
N ARG A 119 7.62 23.55 -13.34
CA ARG A 119 7.96 22.12 -13.41
C ARG A 119 6.76 21.22 -13.10
N PHE A 120 5.89 21.67 -12.20
CA PHE A 120 4.64 20.97 -11.90
C PHE A 120 3.74 20.93 -13.14
N GLU A 121 3.57 22.07 -13.81
CA GLU A 121 2.74 22.20 -15.03
C GLU A 121 3.30 21.36 -16.18
N MET A 122 4.62 21.37 -16.42
CA MET A 122 5.28 20.48 -17.39
C MET A 122 4.96 19.01 -17.16
N ILE A 123 5.05 18.55 -15.91
CA ILE A 123 4.74 17.14 -15.59
C ILE A 123 3.26 16.84 -15.88
N VAL A 124 2.35 17.74 -15.49
CA VAL A 124 0.91 17.55 -15.75
C VAL A 124 0.63 17.46 -17.25
N GLU A 125 1.24 18.34 -18.07
CA GLU A 125 1.11 18.35 -19.51
C GLU A 125 1.59 17.02 -20.13
N HIS A 126 2.80 16.60 -19.83
CA HIS A 126 3.35 15.34 -20.32
C HIS A 126 2.55 14.09 -19.86
N LEU A 127 2.01 14.11 -18.64
CA LEU A 127 1.13 13.04 -18.19
C LEU A 127 -0.19 13.01 -18.97
N GLN A 128 -0.74 14.20 -19.32
CA GLN A 128 -1.94 14.29 -20.16
C GLN A 128 -1.67 13.79 -21.58
N GLU A 129 -0.53 14.16 -22.17
CA GLU A 129 -0.12 13.70 -23.49
C GLU A 129 0.11 12.19 -23.54
N ARG A 130 0.81 11.63 -22.53
CA ARG A 130 1.07 10.20 -22.43
C ARG A 130 -0.20 9.38 -22.22
N ASN A 131 -1.14 9.88 -21.46
CA ASN A 131 -2.49 9.35 -21.25
C ASN A 131 -2.56 7.86 -20.89
N ASN A 132 -1.66 7.37 -20.05
CA ASN A 132 -1.75 6.02 -19.48
C ASN A 132 -2.87 5.94 -18.43
N ALA A 133 -3.38 4.75 -18.16
CA ALA A 133 -4.51 4.53 -17.24
C ALA A 133 -4.28 5.15 -15.84
N ILE A 134 -3.03 5.17 -15.35
CA ILE A 134 -2.67 5.72 -14.04
C ILE A 134 -2.43 7.25 -14.07
N ASP A 135 -2.21 7.86 -15.25
CA ASP A 135 -1.81 9.27 -15.36
C ASP A 135 -2.92 10.22 -14.93
N SER A 136 -4.16 9.92 -15.30
CA SER A 136 -5.33 10.72 -14.88
C SER A 136 -5.51 10.76 -13.36
N ALA A 137 -5.34 9.60 -12.70
CA ALA A 137 -5.38 9.51 -11.24
C ALA A 137 -4.22 10.29 -10.61
N THR A 138 -3.01 10.17 -11.17
CA THR A 138 -1.82 10.92 -10.72
C THR A 138 -2.03 12.42 -10.81
N ILE A 139 -2.52 12.92 -11.94
CA ILE A 139 -2.80 14.37 -12.15
C ILE A 139 -3.81 14.88 -11.11
N LYS A 140 -4.87 14.12 -10.86
CA LYS A 140 -5.88 14.48 -9.87
C LYS A 140 -5.25 14.66 -8.48
N GLU A 141 -4.48 13.69 -8.02
CA GLU A 141 -3.81 13.74 -6.72
C GLU A 141 -2.76 14.86 -6.65
N MET A 142 -1.95 15.04 -7.70
CA MET A 142 -0.98 16.15 -7.80
C MET A 142 -1.66 17.51 -7.58
N LYS A 143 -2.79 17.75 -8.23
CA LYS A 143 -3.53 19.04 -8.14
C LYS A 143 -4.08 19.28 -6.74
N ILE A 144 -4.60 18.24 -6.07
CA ILE A 144 -5.09 18.35 -4.69
C ILE A 144 -3.97 18.83 -3.75
N PHE A 145 -2.79 18.20 -3.81
CA PHE A 145 -1.67 18.54 -2.92
C PHE A 145 -0.96 19.84 -3.30
N PHE A 146 -0.99 20.25 -4.56
CA PHE A 146 -0.41 21.51 -4.98
C PHE A 146 -1.24 22.71 -4.54
N ASN A 147 -2.57 22.64 -4.66
CA ASN A 147 -3.48 23.72 -4.28
C ASN A 147 -3.51 23.95 -2.76
N ASN A 148 -3.50 22.88 -1.97
CA ASN A 148 -3.47 22.97 -0.49
C ASN A 148 -2.20 23.63 0.09
N LYS A 149 -1.19 23.91 -0.74
CA LYS A 149 0.05 24.57 -0.34
C LYS A 149 0.03 26.09 -0.55
N GLN A 150 -0.98 26.60 -1.25
CA GLN A 150 -1.13 28.04 -1.57
C GLN A 150 -2.06 28.78 -0.58
N GLU A 151 -2.70 28.04 0.31
CA GLU A 151 -3.43 28.54 1.49
C GLU A 151 -2.52 28.53 2.75
#